data_138e095049192cb03e8bdae055b27ad1
#
_entry.id   138e095049192cb03e8bdae055b27ad1
#
_cell.length_a   1.000
_cell.length_b   1.000
_cell.length_c   1.000
_cell.angle_alpha   90.00
_cell.angle_beta   90.00
_cell.angle_gamma   90.00
#
_symmetry.space_group_name_H-M   'P 1'
#
loop_
_entity.id
_entity.type
_entity.pdbx_description
1 polymer ?
#
loop_
_entity_poly.entity_id
_entity_poly.type
_entity_poly.pdbx_seq_one_letter_code
_entity_poly.pdbx_strand_id
1 'polypeptide(L)'
;MVSREWLRVKKGADEPPERVPLAQPGTPLALAVGDLVEEHVAVVNPEERHYVAVVVPLAAGMEALNPKLATSSSDATPAGVLTLEPTYTAFLDDRLSFYYDTLPKGTFDFYFRARAATGGHFVQPAAQAEMMYDGSVRGNSAGARVEVAAPAEKR
;
A
#
# COMPACT_ATOMS: atom_id res chain seq x y z
N MET A 1 -2.03 -16.47 3.07
CA MET A 1 -2.84 -15.75 2.03
C MET A 1 -2.58 -14.25 2.16
N VAL A 2 -2.42 -13.57 1.03
CA VAL A 2 -2.20 -12.11 0.99
C VAL A 2 -3.28 -11.50 0.11
N SER A 3 -3.93 -10.45 0.59
CA SER A 3 -4.88 -9.64 -0.17
C SER A 3 -4.47 -8.17 -0.16
N ARG A 4 -4.91 -7.41 -1.13
CA ARG A 4 -4.62 -5.99 -1.29
C ARG A 4 -5.82 -5.26 -1.86
N GLU A 5 -6.12 -4.09 -1.30
CA GLU A 5 -7.14 -3.20 -1.81
C GLU A 5 -6.65 -1.74 -1.81
N TRP A 6 -7.27 -0.92 -2.64
CA TRP A 6 -6.95 0.49 -2.79
C TRP A 6 -8.18 1.33 -2.50
N LEU A 7 -8.01 2.35 -1.68
CA LEU A 7 -9.06 3.25 -1.25
C LEU A 7 -8.66 4.68 -1.63
N ARG A 8 -9.45 5.34 -2.48
CA ARG A 8 -9.25 6.76 -2.71
C ARG A 8 -9.62 7.54 -1.47
N VAL A 9 -8.72 8.43 -1.03
CA VAL A 9 -8.98 9.33 0.08
C VAL A 9 -9.55 10.64 -0.47
N LYS A 10 -10.83 10.91 -0.18
CA LYS A 10 -11.47 12.16 -0.53
C LYS A 10 -11.46 13.07 0.67
N LYS A 11 -11.00 14.31 0.48
CA LYS A 11 -11.08 15.39 1.47
C LYS A 11 -12.19 16.36 1.07
N GLY A 12 -13.19 16.52 1.93
CA GLY A 12 -14.06 17.70 1.93
C GLY A 12 -13.39 18.84 2.70
N ALA A 13 -13.79 20.10 2.45
CA ALA A 13 -13.22 21.27 3.14
C ALA A 13 -13.42 21.24 4.66
N ASP A 14 -14.51 20.62 5.14
CA ASP A 14 -14.93 20.58 6.55
C ASP A 14 -15.36 19.16 7.01
N GLU A 15 -15.11 18.13 6.19
CA GLU A 15 -15.51 16.76 6.52
C GLU A 15 -14.29 15.86 6.75
N PRO A 16 -14.43 14.82 7.60
CA PRO A 16 -13.37 13.84 7.77
C PRO A 16 -13.07 13.13 6.44
N PRO A 17 -11.81 12.74 6.18
CA PRO A 17 -11.43 12.08 4.94
C PRO A 17 -12.25 10.80 4.71
N GLU A 18 -12.96 10.73 3.60
CA GLU A 18 -13.69 9.54 3.19
C GLU A 18 -12.77 8.62 2.37
N ARG A 19 -12.84 7.31 2.66
CA ARG A 19 -12.14 6.28 1.91
C ARG A 19 -13.11 5.54 1.00
N VAL A 20 -12.88 5.61 -0.32
CA VAL A 20 -13.74 4.99 -1.33
C VAL A 20 -12.95 3.93 -2.08
N PRO A 21 -13.45 2.67 -2.15
CA PRO A 21 -12.80 1.63 -2.94
C PRO A 21 -12.61 2.05 -4.41
N LEU A 22 -11.40 1.83 -4.95
CA LEU A 22 -11.04 2.30 -6.29
C LEU A 22 -11.28 1.30 -7.40
N ALA A 23 -11.28 0.01 -7.09
CA ALA A 23 -11.27 -1.00 -8.13
C ALA A 23 -12.24 -2.14 -7.88
N GLN A 24 -12.82 -2.61 -8.97
CA GLN A 24 -13.36 -3.96 -9.08
C GLN A 24 -12.31 -4.86 -9.75
N PRO A 25 -12.31 -6.18 -9.47
CA PRO A 25 -11.39 -7.11 -10.12
C PRO A 25 -11.37 -6.96 -11.64
N GLY A 26 -10.17 -6.82 -12.22
CA GLY A 26 -9.98 -6.74 -13.66
C GLY A 26 -10.07 -5.33 -14.27
N THR A 27 -10.45 -4.30 -13.50
CA THR A 27 -10.43 -2.90 -13.98
C THR A 27 -9.17 -2.19 -13.54
N PRO A 28 -8.59 -1.28 -14.38
CA PRO A 28 -7.50 -0.43 -13.95
C PRO A 28 -7.90 0.51 -12.79
N LEU A 29 -6.96 0.81 -11.91
CA LEU A 29 -7.11 1.88 -10.94
C LEU A 29 -7.04 3.22 -11.68
N ALA A 30 -8.13 3.96 -11.73
CA ALA A 30 -8.19 5.24 -12.40
C ALA A 30 -7.94 6.38 -11.41
N LEU A 31 -6.83 7.08 -11.57
CA LEU A 31 -6.36 8.17 -10.73
C LEU A 31 -6.06 9.41 -11.56
N ALA A 32 -5.96 10.55 -10.91
CA ALA A 32 -5.37 11.77 -11.45
C ALA A 32 -4.12 12.16 -10.65
N VAL A 33 -3.20 12.89 -11.26
CA VAL A 33 -2.04 13.43 -10.55
C VAL A 33 -2.50 14.26 -9.36
N GLY A 34 -1.92 13.99 -8.19
CA GLY A 34 -2.29 14.58 -6.91
C GLY A 34 -3.27 13.75 -6.07
N ASP A 35 -3.93 12.75 -6.65
CA ASP A 35 -4.83 11.87 -5.90
C ASP A 35 -4.10 11.16 -4.77
N LEU A 36 -4.77 11.09 -3.62
CA LEU A 36 -4.31 10.39 -2.44
C LEU A 36 -5.02 9.04 -2.35
N VAL A 37 -4.23 7.98 -2.18
CA VAL A 37 -4.70 6.60 -2.05
C VAL A 37 -4.24 6.05 -0.71
N GLU A 38 -5.14 5.39 0.01
CA GLU A 38 -4.78 4.53 1.13
C GLU A 38 -4.79 3.08 0.67
N GLU A 39 -3.69 2.40 0.87
CA GLU A 39 -3.58 0.98 0.55
C GLU A 39 -3.72 0.14 1.81
N HIS A 40 -4.50 -0.91 1.69
CA HIS A 40 -4.70 -1.92 2.71
C HIS A 40 -4.19 -3.26 2.19
N VAL A 41 -3.24 -3.82 2.90
CA VAL A 41 -2.72 -5.18 2.65
C VAL A 41 -3.07 -6.03 3.87
N ALA A 42 -3.71 -7.17 3.65
CA ALA A 42 -4.01 -8.13 4.71
C ALA A 42 -3.25 -9.44 4.47
N VAL A 43 -2.61 -9.93 5.52
CA VAL A 43 -1.86 -11.20 5.53
C VAL A 43 -2.49 -12.14 6.52
N VAL A 44 -2.97 -13.29 6.03
CA VAL A 44 -3.43 -14.39 6.89
C VAL A 44 -2.28 -15.38 7.08
N ASN A 45 -1.78 -15.48 8.31
CA ASN A 45 -0.70 -16.37 8.72
C ASN A 45 -1.28 -17.53 9.52
N PRO A 46 -1.27 -18.79 8.98
CA PRO A 46 -1.94 -19.92 9.62
C PRO A 46 -1.20 -20.48 10.83
N GLU A 47 0.08 -20.16 11.00
CA GLU A 47 0.92 -20.63 12.11
C GLU A 47 2.03 -19.60 12.39
N GLU A 48 2.63 -19.66 13.58
CA GLU A 48 3.76 -18.80 13.91
C GLU A 48 4.94 -19.04 12.95
N ARG A 49 5.54 -17.95 12.45
CA ARG A 49 6.67 -17.97 11.50
C ARG A 49 7.73 -17.00 11.93
N HIS A 50 8.98 -17.32 11.61
CA HIS A 50 10.14 -16.49 11.93
C HIS A 50 10.72 -15.85 10.67
N TYR A 51 11.27 -14.64 10.84
CA TYR A 51 11.93 -13.89 9.77
C TYR A 51 11.05 -13.72 8.54
N VAL A 52 9.90 -13.09 8.77
CA VAL A 52 8.91 -12.81 7.72
C VAL A 52 9.10 -11.42 7.16
N ALA A 53 9.11 -11.31 5.84
CA ALA A 53 9.05 -10.03 5.12
C ALA A 53 7.70 -9.89 4.43
N VAL A 54 7.04 -8.75 4.62
CA VAL A 54 5.87 -8.32 3.83
C VAL A 54 6.32 -7.17 2.95
N VAL A 55 6.34 -7.39 1.64
CA VAL A 55 6.82 -6.43 0.65
C VAL A 55 5.67 -5.96 -0.20
N VAL A 56 5.47 -4.66 -0.26
CA VAL A 56 4.38 -4.01 -0.98
C VAL A 56 4.97 -3.09 -2.05
N PRO A 57 5.15 -3.59 -3.29
CA PRO A 57 5.64 -2.77 -4.39
C PRO A 57 4.63 -1.69 -4.76
N LEU A 58 5.12 -0.57 -5.28
CA LEU A 58 4.33 0.54 -5.80
C LEU A 58 4.39 0.59 -7.32
N ALA A 59 3.34 1.11 -7.95
CA ALA A 59 3.41 1.53 -9.34
C ALA A 59 4.38 2.71 -9.49
N ALA A 60 5.10 2.77 -10.62
CA ALA A 60 6.15 3.79 -10.82
C ALA A 60 5.64 5.25 -10.78
N GLY A 61 4.35 5.48 -11.05
CA GLY A 61 3.73 6.81 -10.94
C GLY A 61 3.26 7.19 -9.54
N MET A 62 3.50 6.36 -8.52
CA MET A 62 3.05 6.55 -7.15
C MET A 62 4.23 6.82 -6.22
N GLU A 63 4.00 7.67 -5.22
CA GLU A 63 4.96 7.94 -4.14
C GLU A 63 4.35 7.57 -2.80
N ALA A 64 5.04 6.73 -2.02
CA ALA A 64 4.64 6.42 -0.65
C ALA A 64 4.87 7.62 0.27
N LEU A 65 3.91 7.89 1.12
CA LEU A 65 4.00 8.94 2.13
C LEU A 65 4.41 8.33 3.48
N ASN A 66 5.57 8.74 3.98
CA ASN A 66 6.07 8.26 5.27
C ASN A 66 5.60 9.19 6.41
N PRO A 67 4.67 8.74 7.29
CA PRO A 67 4.15 9.59 8.35
C PRO A 67 5.18 9.90 9.46
N LYS A 68 6.29 9.17 9.51
CA LYS A 68 7.35 9.35 10.52
C LYS A 68 8.34 10.48 10.17
N LEU A 69 8.25 11.04 8.97
CA LEU A 69 9.10 12.19 8.61
C LEU A 69 8.56 13.47 9.23
N ALA A 70 9.43 14.27 9.82
CA ALA A 70 9.07 15.54 10.47
C ALA A 70 8.41 16.56 9.53
N THR A 71 8.65 16.43 8.23
CA THR A 71 8.08 17.29 7.17
C THR A 71 6.81 16.73 6.55
N SER A 72 6.34 15.56 6.99
CA SER A 72 5.15 14.94 6.43
C SER A 72 3.89 15.73 6.77
N SER A 73 3.02 15.88 5.77
CA SER A 73 1.68 16.42 5.97
C SER A 73 0.79 15.41 6.71
N SER A 74 -0.33 15.89 7.24
CA SER A 74 -1.37 15.02 7.84
C SER A 74 -1.91 13.96 6.86
N ASP A 75 -1.74 14.19 5.55
CA ASP A 75 -2.14 13.25 4.50
C ASP A 75 -1.35 11.95 4.53
N ALA A 76 -0.15 11.95 5.10
CA ALA A 76 0.70 10.76 5.19
C ALA A 76 0.19 9.72 6.20
N THR A 77 -0.65 10.13 7.16
CA THR A 77 -1.12 9.22 8.22
C THR A 77 -2.35 8.45 7.74
N PRO A 78 -2.28 7.10 7.66
CA PRO A 78 -3.43 6.28 7.30
C PRO A 78 -4.55 6.40 8.35
N ALA A 79 -5.80 6.22 7.91
CA ALA A 79 -6.92 6.06 8.82
C ALA A 79 -7.04 4.64 9.36
N GLY A 80 -6.56 3.63 8.60
CA GLY A 80 -6.45 2.25 9.06
C GLY A 80 -5.31 2.08 10.06
N VAL A 81 -5.43 1.07 10.92
CA VAL A 81 -4.47 0.78 11.99
C VAL A 81 -3.72 -0.51 11.70
N LEU A 82 -2.39 -0.43 11.78
CA LEU A 82 -1.50 -1.59 11.72
C LEU A 82 -1.80 -2.55 12.89
N THR A 83 -2.00 -3.84 12.60
CA THR A 83 -2.37 -4.85 13.62
C THR A 83 -1.23 -5.16 14.58
N LEU A 84 -0.01 -5.24 14.08
CA LEU A 84 1.18 -5.56 14.86
C LEU A 84 2.37 -4.74 14.36
N GLU A 85 3.05 -4.04 15.27
CA GLU A 85 4.27 -3.30 14.94
C GLU A 85 5.35 -4.25 14.41
N PRO A 86 5.93 -3.97 13.24
CA PRO A 86 7.03 -4.75 12.71
C PRO A 86 8.32 -4.49 13.50
N THR A 87 9.23 -5.45 13.48
CA THR A 87 10.59 -5.29 13.99
C THR A 87 11.32 -4.15 13.26
N TYR A 88 11.07 -4.04 11.95
CA TYR A 88 11.62 -2.97 11.12
C TYR A 88 10.69 -2.65 9.95
N THR A 89 10.60 -1.36 9.58
CA THR A 89 9.86 -0.88 8.40
C THR A 89 10.80 -0.08 7.50
N ALA A 90 10.80 -0.39 6.21
CA ALA A 90 11.51 0.38 5.18
C ALA A 90 10.52 1.06 4.23
N PHE A 91 10.64 2.37 4.07
CA PHE A 91 10.00 3.16 3.03
C PHE A 91 11.02 3.42 1.93
N LEU A 92 10.87 2.77 0.80
CA LEU A 92 11.72 2.94 -0.37
C LEU A 92 10.90 3.60 -1.50
N ASP A 93 11.59 4.08 -2.53
CA ASP A 93 10.94 4.79 -3.64
C ASP A 93 9.96 3.92 -4.42
N ASP A 94 10.24 2.62 -4.50
CA ASP A 94 9.49 1.64 -5.28
C ASP A 94 8.66 0.65 -4.46
N ARG A 95 8.81 0.65 -3.13
CA ARG A 95 8.11 -0.30 -2.25
C ARG A 95 8.17 0.08 -0.78
N LEU A 96 7.23 -0.47 -0.02
CA LEU A 96 7.31 -0.56 1.43
C LEU A 96 7.63 -2.00 1.82
N SER A 97 8.39 -2.15 2.90
CA SER A 97 8.72 -3.47 3.43
C SER A 97 8.57 -3.47 4.94
N PHE A 98 7.92 -4.51 5.45
CA PHE A 98 7.69 -4.73 6.87
C PHE A 98 8.35 -6.05 7.27
N TYR A 99 9.22 -6.02 8.27
CA TYR A 99 10.01 -7.16 8.70
C TYR A 99 9.64 -7.56 10.12
N TYR A 100 9.44 -8.86 10.31
CA TYR A 100 9.15 -9.45 11.60
C TYR A 100 10.15 -10.55 11.93
N ASP A 101 10.78 -10.47 13.09
CA ASP A 101 11.58 -11.59 13.61
C ASP A 101 10.68 -12.78 13.93
N THR A 102 9.50 -12.50 14.47
CA THR A 102 8.45 -13.49 14.71
C THR A 102 7.10 -12.90 14.32
N LEU A 103 6.38 -13.56 13.43
CA LEU A 103 5.00 -13.27 13.09
C LEU A 103 4.09 -14.35 13.67
N PRO A 104 3.25 -14.03 14.67
CA PRO A 104 2.33 -15.00 15.26
C PRO A 104 1.30 -15.52 14.25
N LYS A 105 0.60 -16.58 14.60
CA LYS A 105 -0.62 -16.99 13.91
C LYS A 105 -1.67 -15.89 14.01
N GLY A 106 -2.34 -15.56 12.91
CA GLY A 106 -3.41 -14.56 12.89
C GLY A 106 -3.59 -13.90 11.55
N THR A 107 -4.40 -12.83 11.56
CA THR A 107 -4.59 -11.92 10.44
C THR A 107 -3.97 -10.58 10.78
N PHE A 108 -3.17 -10.06 9.86
CA PHE A 108 -2.40 -8.83 10.04
C PHE A 108 -2.73 -7.84 8.95
N ASP A 109 -3.10 -6.64 9.34
CA ASP A 109 -3.49 -5.55 8.46
C ASP A 109 -2.39 -4.50 8.43
N PHE A 110 -2.05 -4.06 7.21
CA PHE A 110 -1.06 -3.04 6.91
C PHE A 110 -1.74 -1.91 6.15
N TYR A 111 -1.54 -0.68 6.60
CA TYR A 111 -2.08 0.51 5.96
C TYR A 111 -0.97 1.50 5.69
N PHE A 112 -0.97 2.07 4.51
CA PHE A 112 -0.13 3.20 4.16
C PHE A 112 -0.79 4.07 3.11
N ARG A 113 -0.31 5.29 2.96
CA ARG A 113 -0.80 6.21 1.94
C ARG A 113 0.25 6.46 0.87
N ALA A 114 -0.23 6.62 -0.34
CA ALA A 114 0.55 6.97 -1.50
C ALA A 114 -0.16 8.06 -2.30
N ARG A 115 0.61 8.86 -3.01
CA ARG A 115 0.12 9.92 -3.88
C ARG A 115 0.44 9.60 -5.34
N ALA A 116 -0.51 9.81 -6.23
CA ALA A 116 -0.27 9.76 -7.66
C ALA A 116 0.57 10.98 -8.07
N ALA A 117 1.83 10.74 -8.42
CA ALA A 117 2.80 11.80 -8.69
C ALA A 117 2.99 12.07 -10.18
N THR A 118 2.90 11.03 -11.02
CA THR A 118 3.22 11.11 -12.45
C THR A 118 2.08 10.51 -13.28
N GLY A 119 1.66 11.24 -14.32
CA GLY A 119 0.69 10.76 -15.30
C GLY A 119 1.25 9.63 -16.17
N GLY A 120 0.40 8.66 -16.53
CA GLY A 120 0.76 7.54 -17.39
C GLY A 120 0.00 6.25 -17.08
N HIS A 121 0.47 5.18 -17.69
CA HIS A 121 -0.04 3.83 -17.50
C HIS A 121 1.04 2.99 -16.82
N PHE A 122 0.72 2.42 -15.65
CA PHE A 122 1.67 1.71 -14.83
C PHE A 122 1.13 0.34 -14.42
N VAL A 123 2.06 -0.54 -14.04
CA VAL A 123 1.73 -1.81 -13.39
C VAL A 123 2.00 -1.68 -11.90
N GLN A 124 1.03 -2.07 -11.10
CA GLN A 124 1.15 -2.26 -9.66
C GLN A 124 1.46 -3.72 -9.41
N PRO A 125 2.69 -4.08 -9.05
CA PRO A 125 3.03 -5.48 -8.79
C PRO A 125 2.29 -6.01 -7.54
N ALA A 126 2.17 -7.33 -7.45
CA ALA A 126 1.57 -8.00 -6.30
C ALA A 126 2.32 -7.69 -5.00
N ALA A 127 1.58 -7.53 -3.90
CA ALA A 127 2.16 -7.58 -2.57
C ALA A 127 2.54 -9.02 -2.22
N GLN A 128 3.63 -9.20 -1.48
CA GLN A 128 4.20 -10.50 -1.14
C GLN A 128 4.45 -10.59 0.37
N ALA A 129 4.20 -11.77 0.92
CA ALA A 129 4.63 -12.13 2.26
C ALA A 129 5.40 -13.44 2.17
N GLU A 130 6.62 -13.49 2.73
CA GLU A 130 7.49 -14.67 2.65
C GLU A 130 8.38 -14.81 3.89
N MET A 131 8.77 -16.03 4.19
CA MET A 131 9.88 -16.28 5.10
C MET A 131 11.20 -16.03 4.38
N MET A 132 12.04 -15.15 4.91
CA MET A 132 13.30 -14.72 4.25
C MET A 132 14.30 -15.86 4.05
N TYR A 133 14.25 -16.89 4.88
CA TYR A 133 15.17 -18.04 4.82
C TYR A 133 14.52 -19.33 4.35
N ASP A 134 13.23 -19.30 3.99
CA ASP A 134 12.50 -20.42 3.41
C ASP A 134 11.54 -19.93 2.32
N GLY A 135 12.04 -19.81 1.11
CA GLY A 135 11.28 -19.31 -0.04
C GLY A 135 10.11 -20.20 -0.48
N SER A 136 9.95 -21.39 0.10
CA SER A 136 8.77 -22.25 -0.12
C SER A 136 7.53 -21.71 0.59
N VAL A 137 7.72 -20.92 1.65
CA VAL A 137 6.65 -20.30 2.45
C VAL A 137 6.45 -18.88 1.99
N ARG A 138 5.50 -18.70 1.10
CA ARG A 138 5.16 -17.38 0.55
C ARG A 138 3.69 -17.27 0.16
N GLY A 139 3.19 -16.04 0.11
CA GLY A 139 1.88 -15.70 -0.43
C GLY A 139 1.96 -14.40 -1.22
N ASN A 140 1.15 -14.28 -2.24
CA ASN A 140 1.08 -13.10 -3.09
C ASN A 140 -0.37 -12.62 -3.20
N SER A 141 -0.56 -11.31 -3.29
CA SER A 141 -1.84 -10.73 -3.71
C SER A 141 -1.97 -10.73 -5.24
N ALA A 142 -3.10 -10.27 -5.74
CA ALA A 142 -3.19 -9.85 -7.12
C ALA A 142 -2.39 -8.55 -7.35
N GLY A 143 -1.88 -8.37 -8.56
CA GLY A 143 -1.40 -7.07 -9.05
C GLY A 143 -2.55 -6.28 -9.67
N ALA A 144 -2.26 -5.05 -10.11
CA ALA A 144 -3.23 -4.20 -10.79
C ALA A 144 -2.57 -3.37 -11.89
N ARG A 145 -3.39 -2.85 -12.80
CA ARG A 145 -3.00 -1.76 -13.70
C ARG A 145 -3.44 -0.44 -13.09
N VAL A 146 -2.61 0.58 -13.25
CA VAL A 146 -2.86 1.92 -12.74
C VAL A 146 -2.80 2.90 -13.90
N GLU A 147 -3.84 3.70 -14.05
CA GLU A 147 -3.91 4.77 -15.04
C GLU A 147 -4.01 6.09 -14.29
N VAL A 148 -3.01 6.93 -14.47
CA VAL A 148 -2.96 8.26 -13.87
C VAL A 148 -3.14 9.31 -14.94
N ALA A 149 -4.24 10.06 -14.89
CA ALA A 149 -4.47 11.16 -15.79
C ALA A 149 -3.53 12.32 -15.46
N ALA A 150 -2.82 12.84 -16.46
CA ALA A 150 -2.02 14.05 -16.32
C ALA A 150 -2.92 15.25 -16.02
N PRO A 151 -2.39 16.31 -15.36
CA PRO A 151 -3.12 17.56 -15.21
C PRO A 151 -3.52 18.10 -16.59
N ALA A 152 -4.73 18.66 -16.70
CA ALA A 152 -5.13 19.36 -17.91
C ALA A 152 -4.16 20.52 -18.16
N GLU A 153 -3.55 20.57 -19.34
CA GLU A 153 -2.75 21.73 -19.73
C GLU A 153 -3.63 22.98 -19.65
N LYS A 154 -3.26 23.92 -18.80
CA LYS A 154 -3.86 25.27 -18.84
C LYS A 154 -3.38 25.94 -20.11
N ARG A 155 -4.27 26.06 -21.07
CA ARG A 155 -4.05 26.89 -22.22
C ARG A 155 -4.14 28.38 -21.86
#